data_bce42bff2584db712207fb2ae38bcd86
#
_entry.id   bce42bff2584db712207fb2ae38bcd86
#
_cell.length_a   1.000
_cell.length_b   1.000
_cell.length_c   1.000
_cell.angle_alpha   90.00
_cell.angle_beta   90.00
_cell.angle_gamma   90.00
#
_symmetry.space_group_name_H-M   'P 1'
#
loop_
_entity.id
_entity.type
_entity.pdbx_description
1 polymer ?
#
loop_
_entity_poly.entity_id
_entity_poly.type
_entity_poly.pdbx_seq_one_letter_code
_entity_poly.pdbx_strand_id
1 'polypeptide(L)'
;MLALLVLLGTSGCGTTFRVHPTVLFVGDSITHEWVQSYNGQQATFAANNWLDVGVLGFTSSQIVGEFNEYIPALKPQVVHVIAGTNDVYPGWQLSDTSTNIEIMVKKAKANHISVVLGTIPPWGPEAIAEQADPSPQRFQRIAQLNQWIMQFAAQQGVTVVDYHAVLAAANGENYGAGLTFDGIHPSPTGYALMTAPAEQALRAVLAAPPP
;
A
#
# COMPACT_ATOMS: atom_id res chain seq x y z
N MET A 1 -18.74 -7.68 -4.22
CA MET A 1 -19.00 -8.38 -2.94
C MET A 1 -18.07 -9.58 -2.90
N LEU A 2 -16.85 -9.37 -2.44
CA LEU A 2 -15.86 -10.45 -2.27
C LEU A 2 -16.08 -11.00 -0.87
N ALA A 3 -16.44 -12.28 -0.78
CA ALA A 3 -16.64 -12.93 0.51
C ALA A 3 -15.27 -13.04 1.21
N LEU A 4 -15.11 -12.34 2.31
CA LEU A 4 -13.98 -12.48 3.22
C LEU A 4 -13.96 -13.94 3.72
N LEU A 5 -13.15 -14.80 3.10
CA LEU A 5 -12.92 -16.15 3.57
C LEU A 5 -12.02 -16.06 4.81
N VAL A 6 -12.62 -15.79 5.96
CA VAL A 6 -11.95 -15.96 7.25
C VAL A 6 -11.61 -17.43 7.37
N LEU A 7 -10.33 -17.78 7.25
CA LEU A 7 -9.84 -19.13 7.52
C LEU A 7 -10.17 -19.50 8.97
N LEU A 8 -11.31 -20.16 9.14
CA LEU A 8 -11.72 -20.74 10.41
C LEU A 8 -10.96 -22.06 10.61
N GLY A 9 -9.85 -22.00 11.34
CA GLY A 9 -9.21 -23.19 11.83
C GLY A 9 -10.11 -23.84 12.88
N THR A 10 -10.74 -24.97 12.59
CA THR A 10 -11.50 -25.77 13.57
C THR A 10 -10.55 -26.77 14.24
N SER A 11 -10.06 -26.46 15.42
CA SER A 11 -9.66 -27.51 16.36
C SER A 11 -10.88 -27.88 17.24
N GLY A 12 -11.12 -29.14 17.42
CA GLY A 12 -12.35 -29.77 17.90
C GLY A 12 -12.86 -29.39 19.31
N CYS A 13 -13.05 -28.14 19.56
CA CYS A 13 -13.82 -27.60 20.67
C CYS A 13 -14.22 -26.17 20.29
N GLY A 14 -15.41 -25.99 19.79
CA GLY A 14 -16.23 -24.83 19.40
C GLY A 14 -15.75 -23.37 19.54
N THR A 15 -14.48 -23.09 19.59
CA THR A 15 -13.92 -21.74 19.60
C THR A 15 -13.42 -21.37 18.21
N THR A 16 -14.12 -20.46 17.56
CA THR A 16 -13.63 -19.78 16.34
C THR A 16 -12.47 -18.87 16.72
N PHE A 17 -11.25 -19.26 16.37
CA PHE A 17 -10.10 -18.35 16.47
C PHE A 17 -10.18 -17.33 15.35
N ARG A 18 -10.42 -16.06 15.68
CA ARG A 18 -10.19 -14.96 14.74
C ARG A 18 -8.68 -14.78 14.63
N VAL A 19 -8.12 -15.05 13.47
CA VAL A 19 -6.72 -14.72 13.19
C VAL A 19 -6.65 -13.21 12.99
N HIS A 20 -6.08 -12.49 13.95
CA HIS A 20 -5.77 -11.08 13.78
C HIS A 20 -4.39 -10.97 13.09
N PRO A 21 -4.28 -10.37 11.92
CA PRO A 21 -2.97 -10.18 11.30
C PRO A 21 -2.14 -9.22 12.13
N THR A 22 -0.82 -9.44 12.16
CA THR A 22 0.10 -8.49 12.78
C THR A 22 0.12 -7.19 11.99
N VAL A 23 0.18 -7.31 10.66
CA VAL A 23 0.10 -6.19 9.72
C VAL A 23 -0.98 -6.44 8.70
N LEU A 24 -1.79 -5.41 8.44
CA LEU A 24 -2.75 -5.39 7.35
C LEU A 24 -2.23 -4.48 6.24
N PHE A 25 -2.02 -5.04 5.05
CA PHE A 25 -1.67 -4.27 3.86
C PHE A 25 -2.95 -3.88 3.13
N VAL A 26 -3.15 -2.57 2.98
CA VAL A 26 -4.34 -1.97 2.36
C VAL A 26 -3.90 -1.11 1.19
N GLY A 27 -4.53 -1.26 0.04
CA GLY A 27 -4.16 -0.48 -1.13
C GLY A 27 -4.89 -0.93 -2.40
N ASP A 28 -4.32 -0.55 -3.51
CA ASP A 28 -4.78 -0.86 -4.86
C ASP A 28 -4.11 -2.13 -5.43
N SER A 29 -3.97 -2.19 -6.77
CA SER A 29 -3.30 -3.29 -7.45
C SER A 29 -1.84 -3.46 -7.05
N ILE A 30 -1.12 -2.38 -6.71
CA ILE A 30 0.27 -2.48 -6.25
C ILE A 30 0.36 -3.33 -4.98
N THR A 31 -0.58 -3.16 -4.07
CA THR A 31 -0.70 -3.97 -2.86
C THR A 31 -1.15 -5.39 -3.18
N HIS A 32 -2.25 -5.55 -3.93
CA HIS A 32 -2.80 -6.86 -4.31
C HIS A 32 -1.77 -7.78 -4.97
N GLU A 33 -1.01 -7.26 -5.91
CA GLU A 33 -0.03 -8.02 -6.69
C GLU A 33 1.18 -8.47 -5.86
N TRP A 34 1.45 -7.81 -4.72
CA TRP A 34 2.63 -8.08 -3.89
C TRP A 34 2.70 -9.52 -3.41
N VAL A 35 1.56 -10.12 -3.08
CA VAL A 35 1.48 -11.51 -2.59
C VAL A 35 1.13 -12.54 -3.65
N GLN A 36 1.02 -12.14 -4.91
CA GLN A 36 0.74 -13.11 -5.97
C GLN A 36 1.91 -14.09 -6.12
N SER A 37 1.61 -15.34 -6.48
CA SER A 37 2.59 -16.42 -6.50
C SER A 37 3.79 -16.14 -7.42
N TYR A 38 3.55 -15.45 -8.53
CA TYR A 38 4.57 -15.07 -9.49
C TYR A 38 5.53 -13.97 -8.97
N ASN A 39 5.17 -13.23 -7.92
CA ASN A 39 6.01 -12.20 -7.29
C ASN A 39 6.86 -12.73 -6.13
N GLY A 40 6.64 -13.97 -5.68
CA GLY A 40 7.52 -14.68 -4.77
C GLY A 40 7.53 -14.20 -3.31
N GLN A 41 6.62 -13.30 -2.90
CA GLN A 41 6.61 -12.72 -1.55
C GLN A 41 5.66 -13.41 -0.57
N GLN A 42 4.91 -14.42 -0.99
CA GLN A 42 3.93 -15.14 -0.16
C GLN A 42 4.53 -15.71 1.13
N ALA A 43 5.73 -16.31 1.04
CA ALA A 43 6.39 -16.90 2.19
C ALA A 43 6.74 -15.85 3.25
N THR A 44 7.18 -14.66 2.82
CA THR A 44 7.48 -13.52 3.70
C THR A 44 6.24 -13.05 4.43
N PHE A 45 5.13 -12.87 3.71
CA PHE A 45 3.85 -12.47 4.30
C PHE A 45 3.35 -13.50 5.32
N ALA A 46 3.36 -14.78 4.95
CA ALA A 46 2.94 -15.87 5.83
C ALA A 46 3.80 -15.96 7.10
N ALA A 47 5.13 -15.89 6.97
CA ALA A 47 6.05 -15.98 8.09
C ALA A 47 5.91 -14.84 9.10
N ASN A 48 5.44 -13.66 8.66
CA ASN A 48 5.27 -12.47 9.49
C ASN A 48 3.81 -12.27 9.96
N ASN A 49 2.89 -13.16 9.63
CA ASN A 49 1.44 -12.99 9.87
C ASN A 49 0.91 -11.67 9.27
N TRP A 50 1.32 -11.35 8.05
CA TRP A 50 0.85 -10.22 7.28
C TRP A 50 -0.31 -10.65 6.39
N LEU A 51 -1.33 -9.81 6.30
CA LEU A 51 -2.50 -10.03 5.45
C LEU A 51 -2.59 -8.90 4.41
N ASP A 52 -2.70 -9.29 3.16
CA ASP A 52 -2.97 -8.38 2.06
C ASP A 52 -4.47 -8.34 1.76
N VAL A 53 -5.02 -7.14 1.65
CA VAL A 53 -6.40 -6.88 1.25
C VAL A 53 -6.46 -5.82 0.15
N GLY A 54 -5.39 -5.68 -0.63
CA GLY A 54 -5.35 -4.79 -1.79
C GLY A 54 -6.37 -5.20 -2.85
N VAL A 55 -6.90 -4.22 -3.59
CA VAL A 55 -7.93 -4.44 -4.62
C VAL A 55 -7.53 -3.79 -5.94
N LEU A 56 -7.57 -4.58 -7.02
CA LEU A 56 -7.20 -4.14 -8.36
C LEU A 56 -7.99 -2.89 -8.79
N GLY A 57 -7.28 -1.86 -9.25
CA GLY A 57 -7.86 -0.66 -9.83
C GLY A 57 -8.53 0.31 -8.84
N PHE A 58 -8.46 0.07 -7.54
CA PHE A 58 -9.10 0.95 -6.55
C PHE A 58 -8.43 2.31 -6.47
N THR A 59 -9.25 3.35 -6.48
CA THR A 59 -8.86 4.71 -6.10
C THR A 59 -8.77 4.84 -4.58
N SER A 60 -8.12 5.90 -4.10
CA SER A 60 -8.01 6.16 -2.66
C SER A 60 -9.38 6.24 -1.95
N SER A 61 -10.40 6.77 -2.63
CA SER A 61 -11.77 6.82 -2.11
C SER A 61 -12.38 5.44 -1.88
N GLN A 62 -12.15 4.50 -2.80
CA GLN A 62 -12.61 3.12 -2.68
C GLN A 62 -11.84 2.39 -1.58
N ILE A 63 -10.52 2.63 -1.47
CA ILE A 63 -9.68 2.08 -0.41
C ILE A 63 -10.17 2.52 0.98
N VAL A 64 -10.64 3.76 1.15
CA VAL A 64 -11.27 4.21 2.41
C VAL A 64 -12.48 3.34 2.77
N GLY A 65 -13.27 2.91 1.80
CA GLY A 65 -14.40 2.01 2.02
C GLY A 65 -13.96 0.68 2.64
N GLU A 66 -13.00 0.01 2.00
CA GLU A 66 -12.41 -1.25 2.49
C GLU A 66 -11.74 -1.08 3.87
N PHE A 67 -10.98 0.00 4.05
CA PHE A 67 -10.36 0.34 5.31
C PHE A 67 -11.38 0.45 6.46
N ASN A 68 -12.54 1.04 6.16
CA ASN A 68 -13.63 1.20 7.13
C ASN A 68 -14.23 -0.15 7.57
N GLU A 69 -14.21 -1.14 6.70
CA GLU A 69 -14.70 -2.49 6.96
C GLU A 69 -13.64 -3.34 7.70
N TYR A 70 -12.41 -3.34 7.21
CA TYR A 70 -11.38 -4.25 7.71
C TYR A 70 -10.80 -3.84 9.07
N ILE A 71 -10.62 -2.53 9.34
CA ILE A 71 -10.02 -2.09 10.61
C ILE A 71 -10.77 -2.60 11.84
N PRO A 72 -12.10 -2.43 11.97
CA PRO A 72 -12.82 -2.94 13.13
C PRO A 72 -12.93 -4.48 13.15
N ALA A 73 -12.93 -5.13 11.98
CA ALA A 73 -13.08 -6.56 11.85
C ALA A 73 -11.79 -7.33 12.19
N LEU A 74 -10.65 -6.87 11.71
CA LEU A 74 -9.37 -7.57 11.79
C LEU A 74 -8.47 -7.08 12.92
N LYS A 75 -8.60 -5.82 13.34
CA LYS A 75 -7.84 -5.21 14.44
C LYS A 75 -6.33 -5.51 14.39
N PRO A 76 -5.65 -5.18 13.28
CA PRO A 76 -4.21 -5.40 13.15
C PRO A 76 -3.44 -4.53 14.16
N GLN A 77 -2.18 -4.85 14.42
CA GLN A 77 -1.31 -3.97 15.21
C GLN A 77 -0.80 -2.79 14.38
N VAL A 78 -0.54 -3.06 13.10
CA VAL A 78 -0.07 -2.06 12.13
C VAL A 78 -0.92 -2.16 10.86
N VAL A 79 -1.23 -1.03 10.25
CA VAL A 79 -1.74 -0.96 8.88
C VAL A 79 -0.67 -0.35 7.98
N HIS A 80 -0.38 -1.01 6.87
CA HIS A 80 0.46 -0.51 5.80
C HIS A 80 -0.43 -0.04 4.65
N VAL A 81 -0.25 1.20 4.18
CA VAL A 81 -1.14 1.80 3.17
C VAL A 81 -0.33 2.34 1.99
N ILE A 82 -0.66 1.87 0.80
CA ILE A 82 -0.27 2.50 -0.48
C ILE A 82 -1.57 2.88 -1.19
N ALA A 83 -1.77 4.17 -1.48
CA ALA A 83 -2.99 4.66 -2.11
C ALA A 83 -2.72 5.88 -2.98
N GLY A 84 -3.36 5.93 -4.15
CA GLY A 84 -3.29 7.07 -5.05
C GLY A 84 -2.80 6.78 -6.46
N THR A 85 -2.31 5.57 -6.74
CA THR A 85 -1.83 5.19 -8.09
C THR A 85 -2.94 5.38 -9.14
N ASN A 86 -4.17 5.00 -8.80
CA ASN A 86 -5.33 5.13 -9.70
C ASN A 86 -6.04 6.48 -9.61
N ASP A 87 -5.51 7.41 -8.82
CA ASP A 87 -6.06 8.77 -8.67
C ASP A 87 -5.35 9.78 -9.59
N VAL A 88 -4.05 9.58 -9.86
CA VAL A 88 -3.17 10.56 -10.54
C VAL A 88 -3.34 10.58 -12.07
N TYR A 89 -4.51 10.95 -12.56
CA TYR A 89 -4.86 11.09 -13.98
C TYR A 89 -5.30 12.52 -14.33
N PRO A 90 -5.57 12.86 -15.61
CA PRO A 90 -6.03 14.20 -15.99
C PRO A 90 -7.30 14.62 -15.22
N GLY A 91 -7.26 15.81 -14.64
CA GLY A 91 -8.34 16.34 -13.80
C GLY A 91 -8.23 16.00 -12.30
N TRP A 92 -7.27 15.18 -11.91
CA TRP A 92 -7.01 14.87 -10.50
C TRP A 92 -6.72 16.11 -9.64
N GLN A 93 -7.22 16.07 -8.43
CA GLN A 93 -6.93 17.08 -7.41
C GLN A 93 -6.20 16.41 -6.23
N LEU A 94 -5.06 16.98 -5.82
CA LEU A 94 -4.29 16.47 -4.67
C LEU A 94 -5.14 16.40 -3.40
N SER A 95 -6.04 17.37 -3.21
CA SER A 95 -6.94 17.42 -2.05
C SER A 95 -7.80 16.19 -1.87
N ASP A 96 -8.19 15.53 -2.95
CA ASP A 96 -9.08 14.37 -2.88
C ASP A 96 -8.35 13.16 -2.31
N THR A 97 -7.20 12.82 -2.91
CA THR A 97 -6.37 11.69 -2.43
C THR A 97 -5.80 11.97 -1.04
N SER A 98 -5.32 13.19 -0.78
CA SER A 98 -4.77 13.57 0.52
C SER A 98 -5.81 13.45 1.64
N THR A 99 -7.03 13.92 1.41
CA THR A 99 -8.14 13.78 2.36
C THR A 99 -8.44 12.30 2.67
N ASN A 100 -8.43 11.45 1.65
CA ASN A 100 -8.66 10.02 1.84
C ASN A 100 -7.56 9.36 2.69
N ILE A 101 -6.28 9.69 2.43
CA ILE A 101 -5.16 9.19 3.25
C ILE A 101 -5.26 9.71 4.69
N GLU A 102 -5.60 10.99 4.88
CA GLU A 102 -5.83 11.54 6.23
C GLU A 102 -6.94 10.79 6.99
N ILE A 103 -8.04 10.47 6.34
CA ILE A 103 -9.15 9.72 6.95
C ILE A 103 -8.64 8.36 7.44
N MET A 104 -7.90 7.63 6.61
CA MET A 104 -7.35 6.34 6.98
C MET A 104 -6.40 6.43 8.17
N VAL A 105 -5.46 7.37 8.16
CA VAL A 105 -4.50 7.58 9.26
C VAL A 105 -5.22 7.97 10.56
N LYS A 106 -6.15 8.92 10.50
CA LYS A 106 -6.94 9.34 11.68
C LYS A 106 -7.74 8.16 12.26
N LYS A 107 -8.34 7.35 11.40
CA LYS A 107 -9.11 6.18 11.85
C LYS A 107 -8.23 5.11 12.47
N ALA A 108 -7.06 4.80 11.89
CA ALA A 108 -6.12 3.86 12.49
C ALA A 108 -5.70 4.30 13.89
N LYS A 109 -5.26 5.56 14.03
CA LYS A 109 -4.86 6.14 15.32
C LYS A 109 -5.99 6.10 16.35
N ALA A 110 -7.22 6.43 15.95
CA ALA A 110 -8.40 6.36 16.84
C ALA A 110 -8.71 4.93 17.31
N ASN A 111 -8.17 3.91 16.67
CA ASN A 111 -8.27 2.51 17.05
C ASN A 111 -6.96 1.96 17.65
N HIS A 112 -6.01 2.83 18.02
CA HIS A 112 -4.69 2.45 18.57
C HIS A 112 -3.88 1.53 17.64
N ILE A 113 -4.02 1.72 16.33
CA ILE A 113 -3.33 0.98 15.29
C ILE A 113 -2.23 1.88 14.71
N SER A 114 -1.01 1.38 14.70
CA SER A 114 0.12 2.08 14.09
C SER A 114 -0.02 2.09 12.56
N VAL A 115 0.56 3.11 11.92
CA VAL A 115 0.48 3.27 10.46
C VAL A 115 1.86 3.33 9.84
N VAL A 116 2.03 2.63 8.72
CA VAL A 116 3.13 2.82 7.78
C VAL A 116 2.53 3.25 6.46
N LEU A 117 2.92 4.42 5.95
CA LEU A 117 2.54 4.88 4.61
C LEU A 117 3.61 4.49 3.59
N GLY A 118 3.21 4.12 2.40
CA GLY A 118 4.08 4.00 1.25
C GLY A 118 3.86 5.16 0.27
N THR A 119 4.93 5.66 -0.35
CA THR A 119 4.78 6.48 -1.54
C THR A 119 4.29 5.62 -2.69
N ILE A 120 3.58 6.21 -3.67
CA ILE A 120 3.21 5.47 -4.87
C ILE A 120 4.44 5.27 -5.77
N PRO A 121 4.58 4.09 -6.39
CA PRO A 121 5.69 3.78 -7.29
C PRO A 121 5.77 4.73 -8.49
N PRO A 122 6.91 4.75 -9.21
CA PRO A 122 7.02 5.44 -10.49
C PRO A 122 6.05 4.88 -11.52
N TRP A 123 5.79 5.63 -12.59
CA TRP A 123 5.17 5.11 -13.81
C TRP A 123 6.20 5.10 -14.93
N GLY A 124 6.29 3.99 -15.64
CA GLY A 124 7.13 3.87 -16.82
C GLY A 124 6.48 4.46 -18.08
N PRO A 125 7.24 4.66 -19.16
CA PRO A 125 6.71 5.15 -20.42
C PRO A 125 5.70 4.18 -21.06
N GLU A 126 5.78 2.90 -20.75
CA GLU A 126 4.86 1.84 -21.24
C GLU A 126 3.43 2.07 -20.75
N ALA A 127 3.27 2.62 -19.56
CA ALA A 127 1.95 2.90 -18.96
C ALA A 127 1.12 3.92 -19.78
N ILE A 128 1.78 4.74 -20.59
CA ILE A 128 1.11 5.74 -21.43
C ILE A 128 0.13 5.10 -22.43
N ALA A 129 0.54 3.97 -23.02
CA ALA A 129 -0.23 3.32 -24.06
C ALA A 129 -1.57 2.75 -23.54
N GLU A 130 -1.60 2.32 -22.28
CA GLU A 130 -2.78 1.69 -21.68
C GLU A 130 -3.71 2.68 -20.96
N GLN A 131 -3.14 3.71 -20.34
CA GLN A 131 -3.90 4.63 -19.48
C GLN A 131 -4.39 5.90 -20.18
N ALA A 132 -4.14 6.05 -21.46
CA ALA A 132 -4.57 7.22 -22.26
C ALA A 132 -4.17 8.59 -21.66
N ASP A 133 -3.18 8.65 -20.77
CA ASP A 133 -2.59 9.90 -20.30
C ASP A 133 -1.20 10.11 -20.91
N PRO A 134 -1.11 10.72 -22.12
CA PRO A 134 0.16 10.96 -22.79
C PRO A 134 0.94 12.13 -22.16
N SER A 135 0.38 12.79 -21.14
CA SER A 135 0.95 14.06 -20.68
C SER A 135 2.09 13.82 -19.69
N PRO A 136 3.22 14.57 -19.86
CA PRO A 136 4.31 14.53 -18.88
C PRO A 136 3.89 15.02 -17.49
N GLN A 137 2.72 15.66 -17.37
CA GLN A 137 2.18 16.11 -16.08
C GLN A 137 1.88 14.97 -15.11
N ARG A 138 1.73 13.73 -15.58
CA ARG A 138 1.55 12.57 -14.68
C ARG A 138 2.73 12.43 -13.70
N PHE A 139 3.97 12.63 -14.16
CA PHE A 139 5.14 12.59 -13.27
C PHE A 139 5.07 13.67 -12.20
N GLN A 140 4.60 14.87 -12.60
CA GLN A 140 4.40 15.97 -11.64
C GLN A 140 3.32 15.63 -10.61
N ARG A 141 2.20 15.01 -11.04
CA ARG A 141 1.14 14.58 -10.10
C ARG A 141 1.62 13.52 -9.12
N ILE A 142 2.38 12.53 -9.61
CA ILE A 142 3.01 11.51 -8.76
C ILE A 142 3.97 12.18 -7.77
N ALA A 143 4.85 13.05 -8.23
CA ALA A 143 5.80 13.77 -7.39
C ALA A 143 5.09 14.63 -6.34
N GLN A 144 4.03 15.35 -6.70
CA GLN A 144 3.23 16.15 -5.77
C GLN A 144 2.57 15.28 -4.69
N LEU A 145 1.96 14.16 -5.07
CA LEU A 145 1.35 13.25 -4.11
C LEU A 145 2.40 12.65 -3.16
N ASN A 146 3.51 12.15 -3.70
CA ASN A 146 4.57 11.56 -2.89
C ASN A 146 5.21 12.59 -1.95
N GLN A 147 5.45 13.81 -2.42
CA GLN A 147 5.92 14.89 -1.58
C GLN A 147 4.94 15.21 -0.44
N TRP A 148 3.63 15.25 -0.74
CA TRP A 148 2.61 15.45 0.27
C TRP A 148 2.59 14.29 1.28
N ILE A 149 2.64 13.02 0.84
CA ILE A 149 2.69 11.84 1.72
C ILE A 149 3.86 11.95 2.71
N MET A 150 5.06 12.28 2.20
CA MET A 150 6.26 12.43 3.04
C MET A 150 6.11 13.53 4.09
N GLN A 151 5.59 14.70 3.69
CA GLN A 151 5.36 15.84 4.60
C GLN A 151 4.28 15.53 5.63
N PHE A 152 3.18 14.95 5.21
CA PHE A 152 2.07 14.55 6.08
C PHE A 152 2.52 13.50 7.09
N ALA A 153 3.25 12.48 6.66
CA ALA A 153 3.80 11.45 7.53
C ALA A 153 4.68 12.06 8.63
N ALA A 154 5.60 12.98 8.25
CA ALA A 154 6.45 13.67 9.20
C ALA A 154 5.64 14.52 10.21
N GLN A 155 4.62 15.26 9.75
CA GLN A 155 3.73 16.06 10.62
C GLN A 155 2.92 15.21 11.58
N GLN A 156 2.50 14.02 11.14
CA GLN A 156 1.70 13.10 11.92
C GLN A 156 2.52 12.15 12.81
N GLY A 157 3.84 12.15 12.71
CA GLY A 157 4.69 11.15 13.38
C GLY A 157 4.41 9.72 12.89
N VAL A 158 4.08 9.58 11.61
CA VAL A 158 3.80 8.29 10.95
C VAL A 158 5.02 7.86 10.15
N THR A 159 5.36 6.58 10.21
CA THR A 159 6.44 6.01 9.42
C THR A 159 6.06 6.00 7.94
N VAL A 160 7.01 6.35 7.08
CA VAL A 160 6.83 6.28 5.62
C VAL A 160 7.94 5.45 4.99
N VAL A 161 7.59 4.66 3.97
CA VAL A 161 8.55 3.96 3.09
C VAL A 161 8.47 4.60 1.71
N ASP A 162 9.60 5.08 1.21
CA ASP A 162 9.67 5.72 -0.10
C ASP A 162 9.89 4.68 -1.20
N TYR A 163 8.81 4.02 -1.61
CA TYR A 163 8.85 3.03 -2.70
C TYR A 163 9.15 3.66 -4.05
N HIS A 164 8.81 4.94 -4.23
CA HIS A 164 9.18 5.65 -5.44
C HIS A 164 10.70 5.70 -5.60
N ALA A 165 11.42 6.14 -4.57
CA ALA A 165 12.87 6.20 -4.60
C ALA A 165 13.53 4.81 -4.75
N VAL A 166 12.93 3.77 -4.17
CA VAL A 166 13.42 2.38 -4.28
C VAL A 166 13.36 1.85 -5.71
N LEU A 167 12.31 2.26 -6.45
CA LEU A 167 12.00 1.70 -7.77
C LEU A 167 12.36 2.62 -8.94
N ALA A 168 12.65 3.90 -8.68
CA ALA A 168 12.91 4.88 -9.72
C ALA A 168 14.26 4.66 -10.40
N ALA A 169 14.30 4.95 -11.69
CA ALA A 169 15.53 5.13 -12.46
C ALA A 169 16.26 6.42 -12.01
N ALA A 170 17.48 6.63 -12.53
CA ALA A 170 18.30 7.79 -12.19
C ALA A 170 17.65 9.16 -12.52
N ASN A 171 16.66 9.19 -13.43
CA ASN A 171 15.90 10.41 -13.72
C ASN A 171 14.84 10.74 -12.64
N GLY A 172 14.57 9.84 -11.71
CA GLY A 172 13.59 10.02 -10.64
C GLY A 172 12.12 9.96 -11.09
N GLU A 173 11.83 9.66 -12.36
CA GLU A 173 10.48 9.70 -12.93
C GLU A 173 9.97 8.31 -13.29
N ASN A 174 10.79 7.54 -14.01
CA ASN A 174 10.42 6.22 -14.51
C ASN A 174 10.90 5.11 -13.60
N TYR A 175 10.39 3.90 -13.80
CA TYR A 175 10.96 2.71 -13.18
C TYR A 175 12.41 2.47 -13.62
N GLY A 176 13.23 1.97 -12.71
CA GLY A 176 14.51 1.36 -13.05
C GLY A 176 14.34 0.16 -13.98
N ALA A 177 15.37 -0.13 -14.78
CA ALA A 177 15.31 -1.21 -15.77
C ALA A 177 14.95 -2.55 -15.14
N GLY A 178 13.93 -3.22 -15.68
CA GLY A 178 13.45 -4.52 -15.22
C GLY A 178 12.65 -4.52 -13.92
N LEU A 179 12.32 -3.35 -13.35
CA LEU A 179 11.58 -3.23 -12.11
C LEU A 179 10.06 -3.12 -12.28
N THR A 180 9.58 -3.05 -13.50
CA THR A 180 8.16 -3.10 -13.87
C THR A 180 7.94 -4.07 -15.01
N PHE A 181 6.71 -4.57 -15.19
CA PHE A 181 6.35 -5.40 -16.35
C PHE A 181 5.39 -4.68 -17.32
N ASP A 182 4.70 -3.64 -16.89
CA ASP A 182 3.72 -2.89 -17.70
C ASP A 182 3.83 -1.37 -17.54
N GLY A 183 4.83 -0.90 -16.80
CA GLY A 183 5.04 0.52 -16.52
C GLY A 183 4.27 1.07 -15.33
N ILE A 184 3.40 0.27 -14.69
CA ILE A 184 2.62 0.65 -13.50
C ILE A 184 2.91 -0.29 -12.34
N HIS A 185 2.87 -1.58 -12.59
CA HIS A 185 3.04 -2.60 -11.56
C HIS A 185 4.50 -3.03 -11.45
N PRO A 186 5.05 -3.16 -10.23
CA PRO A 186 6.39 -3.69 -10.03
C PRO A 186 6.52 -5.11 -10.57
N SER A 187 7.66 -5.41 -11.18
CA SER A 187 8.03 -6.79 -11.52
C SER A 187 8.33 -7.61 -10.24
N PRO A 188 8.53 -8.95 -10.33
CA PRO A 188 8.98 -9.74 -9.18
C PRO A 188 10.24 -9.18 -8.52
N THR A 189 11.18 -8.64 -9.31
CA THR A 189 12.38 -7.96 -8.80
C THR A 189 12.01 -6.66 -8.10
N GLY A 190 11.07 -5.88 -8.65
CA GLY A 190 10.56 -4.66 -8.03
C GLY A 190 9.92 -4.95 -6.67
N TYR A 191 9.05 -5.94 -6.56
CA TYR A 191 8.45 -6.33 -5.29
C TYR A 191 9.47 -6.85 -4.27
N ALA A 192 10.50 -7.58 -4.71
CA ALA A 192 11.58 -8.00 -3.82
C ALA A 192 12.34 -6.79 -3.24
N LEU A 193 12.59 -5.75 -4.06
CA LEU A 193 13.20 -4.50 -3.59
C LEU A 193 12.29 -3.71 -2.65
N MET A 194 10.98 -3.72 -2.84
CA MET A 194 10.01 -3.08 -1.94
C MET A 194 9.92 -3.79 -0.58
N THR A 195 10.07 -5.11 -0.56
CA THR A 195 9.85 -5.93 0.64
C THR A 195 10.86 -5.62 1.74
N ALA A 196 12.13 -5.48 1.43
CA ALA A 196 13.17 -5.24 2.44
C ALA A 196 12.95 -3.93 3.27
N PRO A 197 12.74 -2.76 2.65
CA PRO A 197 12.44 -1.52 3.41
C PRO A 197 11.07 -1.59 4.12
N ALA A 198 10.08 -2.30 3.55
CA ALA A 198 8.81 -2.54 4.24
C ALA A 198 9.02 -3.33 5.53
N GLU A 199 9.75 -4.46 5.47
CA GLU A 199 10.08 -5.24 6.67
C GLU A 199 10.81 -4.42 7.73
N GLN A 200 11.80 -3.63 7.32
CA GLN A 200 12.56 -2.78 8.25
C GLN A 200 11.64 -1.77 8.95
N ALA A 201 10.79 -1.06 8.20
CA ALA A 201 9.86 -0.09 8.74
C ALA A 201 8.82 -0.74 9.68
N LEU A 202 8.22 -1.85 9.25
CA LEU A 202 7.22 -2.57 10.02
C LEU A 202 7.78 -3.14 11.33
N ARG A 203 8.99 -3.72 11.30
CA ARG A 203 9.67 -4.21 12.52
C ARG A 203 9.95 -3.07 13.50
N ALA A 204 10.39 -1.90 13.01
CA ALA A 204 10.62 -0.72 13.85
C ALA A 204 9.33 -0.22 14.51
N VAL A 205 8.23 -0.16 13.76
CA VAL A 205 6.92 0.27 14.26
C VAL A 205 6.35 -0.74 15.26
N LEU A 206 6.48 -2.05 15.01
CA LEU A 206 6.01 -3.10 15.92
C LEU A 206 6.78 -3.15 17.23
N ALA A 207 8.04 -2.70 17.23
CA ALA A 207 8.87 -2.62 18.45
C ALA A 207 8.58 -1.39 19.31
N ALA A 208 7.89 -0.39 18.75
CA ALA A 208 7.48 0.82 19.47
C ALA A 208 6.15 0.61 20.21
N PRO A 209 5.87 1.37 21.29
CA PRO A 209 4.54 1.34 21.91
C PRO A 209 3.47 1.84 20.91
N PRO A 210 2.24 1.28 20.97
CA PRO A 210 1.15 1.72 20.12
C PRO A 210 0.82 3.21 20.36
N PRO A 211 0.31 3.93 19.34
CA PRO A 211 -0.02 5.35 19.42
C PRO A 211 -1.22 5.65 20.32
#